data_ff3707adbf1044344373391f607fb4cb
#
_entry.id   ff3707adbf1044344373391f607fb4cb
#
_cell.length_a   1.000
_cell.length_b   1.000
_cell.length_c   1.000
_cell.angle_alpha   90.00
_cell.angle_beta   90.00
_cell.angle_gamma   90.00
#
_symmetry.space_group_name_H-M   'P 1'
#
loop_
_entity.id
_entity.type
_entity.pdbx_description
1 polymer ?
#
loop_
_entity_poly.entity_id
_entity_poly.type
_entity_poly.pdbx_seq_one_letter_code
_entity_poly.pdbx_strand_id
1 'polypeptide(L)'
;MADVVLDAEALYADLLGSIRQEFALPVRLPRLVGVASGGAWLAQRLQKDLGLREEIGVLSSSMHRDDFSQRGMSPGSQTVLPFDVNGVHLIVVDDVLYTGRTIRAVLNELFDYGRPASVRLMVLVDRGGRELPVQADLAVARVSLPATKALELARTDDGRFSFRLQDQMSAA
;
A
#
# COMPACT_ATOMS: atom_id res chain seq x y z
N MET A 1 -5.32 29.09 -3.33
CA MET A 1 -4.62 27.79 -3.33
C MET A 1 -5.35 26.87 -4.27
N ALA A 2 -4.68 26.33 -5.26
CA ALA A 2 -5.32 25.35 -6.12
C ALA A 2 -5.54 24.06 -5.29
N ASP A 3 -6.78 23.63 -5.19
CA ASP A 3 -7.10 22.31 -4.65
C ASP A 3 -6.41 21.27 -5.52
N VAL A 4 -5.51 20.49 -4.95
CA VAL A 4 -4.88 19.38 -5.65
C VAL A 4 -5.96 18.31 -5.83
N VAL A 5 -6.58 18.29 -6.98
CA VAL A 5 -7.52 17.22 -7.35
C VAL A 5 -6.71 16.03 -7.83
N LEU A 6 -6.61 15.01 -7.00
CA LEU A 6 -6.00 13.73 -7.36
C LEU A 6 -7.09 12.80 -7.95
N ASP A 7 -6.94 12.44 -9.21
CA ASP A 7 -7.79 11.43 -9.84
C ASP A 7 -7.27 10.03 -9.51
N ALA A 8 -7.91 9.37 -8.55
CA ALA A 8 -7.49 8.06 -8.09
C ALA A 8 -7.57 6.97 -9.18
N GLU A 9 -8.54 7.07 -10.08
CA GLU A 9 -8.68 6.12 -11.19
C GLU A 9 -7.57 6.30 -12.24
N ALA A 10 -7.20 7.53 -12.55
CA ALA A 10 -6.08 7.81 -13.45
C ALA A 10 -4.75 7.33 -12.84
N LEU A 11 -4.52 7.59 -11.55
CA LEU A 11 -3.34 7.11 -10.85
C LEU A 11 -3.31 5.57 -10.76
N TYR A 12 -4.46 4.94 -10.56
CA TYR A 12 -4.56 3.48 -10.60
C TYR A 12 -4.20 2.93 -11.98
N ALA A 13 -4.66 3.56 -13.07
CA ALA A 13 -4.32 3.13 -14.43
C ALA A 13 -2.80 3.20 -14.69
N ASP A 14 -2.13 4.22 -14.20
CA ASP A 14 -0.68 4.37 -14.30
C ASP A 14 0.06 3.31 -13.45
N LEU A 15 -0.43 3.03 -12.23
CA LEU A 15 0.09 1.97 -11.39
C LEU A 15 -0.05 0.60 -12.07
N LEU A 16 -1.22 0.30 -12.61
CA LEU A 16 -1.49 -0.94 -13.35
C LEU A 16 -0.53 -1.11 -14.54
N GLY A 17 -0.30 -0.04 -15.31
CA GLY A 17 0.64 -0.06 -16.42
C GLY A 17 2.07 -0.38 -15.98
N SER A 18 2.53 0.24 -14.89
CA SER A 18 3.86 0.02 -14.33
C SER A 18 4.03 -1.40 -13.79
N ILE A 19 3.06 -1.90 -13.03
CA ILE A 19 3.11 -3.27 -12.48
C ILE A 19 3.02 -4.30 -13.61
N ARG A 20 2.23 -4.06 -14.64
CA ARG A 20 2.16 -4.93 -15.82
C ARG A 20 3.52 -5.13 -16.49
N GLN A 21 4.34 -4.07 -16.56
CA GLN A 21 5.71 -4.18 -17.08
C GLN A 21 6.60 -5.07 -16.21
N GLU A 22 6.46 -5.02 -14.89
CA GLU A 22 7.20 -5.91 -13.97
C GLU A 22 6.84 -7.39 -14.18
N PHE A 23 5.56 -7.68 -14.40
CA PHE A 23 5.09 -9.04 -14.67
C PHE A 23 5.42 -9.55 -16.09
N ALA A 24 5.77 -8.66 -17.01
CA ALA A 24 6.20 -9.03 -18.35
C ALA A 24 7.66 -9.51 -18.42
N LEU A 25 8.45 -9.26 -17.37
CA LEU A 25 9.84 -9.70 -17.31
C LEU A 25 9.93 -11.21 -17.01
N PRO A 26 10.56 -12.03 -17.88
CA PRO A 26 10.46 -13.49 -17.77
C PRO A 26 11.25 -14.12 -16.61
N VAL A 27 12.07 -13.31 -15.93
CA VAL A 27 13.09 -13.87 -15.04
C VAL A 27 12.56 -14.27 -13.67
N ARG A 28 11.53 -13.62 -13.13
CA ARG A 28 10.94 -13.96 -11.81
C ARG A 28 9.60 -13.24 -11.65
N LEU A 29 8.51 -13.99 -11.72
CA LEU A 29 7.18 -13.44 -11.43
C LEU A 29 7.10 -13.06 -9.95
N PRO A 30 6.92 -11.78 -9.62
CA PRO A 30 6.74 -11.37 -8.23
C PRO A 30 5.37 -11.80 -7.72
N ARG A 31 5.22 -11.92 -6.40
CA ARG A 31 3.93 -12.02 -5.71
C ARG A 31 3.46 -10.65 -5.29
N LEU A 32 2.17 -10.44 -5.42
CA LEU A 32 1.52 -9.18 -5.08
C LEU A 32 0.97 -9.22 -3.67
N VAL A 33 1.26 -8.19 -2.89
CA VAL A 33 0.81 -8.05 -1.50
C VAL A 33 0.28 -6.65 -1.29
N GLY A 34 -0.91 -6.53 -0.72
CA GLY A 34 -1.51 -5.24 -0.39
C GLY A 34 -1.46 -4.93 1.09
N VAL A 35 -1.22 -3.67 1.42
CA VAL A 35 -1.33 -3.16 2.80
C VAL A 35 -2.79 -2.84 3.11
N ALA A 36 -3.32 -3.43 4.17
CA ALA A 36 -4.70 -3.15 4.57
C ALA A 36 -4.82 -1.68 5.09
N SER A 37 -5.87 -0.94 4.67
CA SER A 37 -6.99 -1.36 3.84
C SER A 37 -6.86 -0.98 2.37
N GLY A 38 -6.41 0.27 2.07
CA GLY A 38 -6.35 0.81 0.70
C GLY A 38 -5.44 0.03 -0.23
N GLY A 39 -4.25 -0.37 0.25
CA GLY A 39 -3.32 -1.20 -0.52
C GLY A 39 -3.88 -2.58 -0.84
N ALA A 40 -4.68 -3.16 0.07
CA ALA A 40 -5.36 -4.43 -0.18
C ALA A 40 -6.42 -4.30 -1.30
N TRP A 41 -7.18 -3.21 -1.32
CA TRP A 41 -8.14 -2.94 -2.41
C TRP A 41 -7.44 -2.79 -3.76
N LEU A 42 -6.32 -2.08 -3.77
CA LEU A 42 -5.49 -1.93 -4.97
C LEU A 42 -4.97 -3.28 -5.45
N ALA A 43 -4.42 -4.10 -4.56
CA ALA A 43 -3.88 -5.41 -4.89
C ALA A 43 -4.96 -6.36 -5.44
N GLN A 44 -6.16 -6.36 -4.87
CA GLN A 44 -7.30 -7.15 -5.35
C GLN A 44 -7.70 -6.75 -6.77
N ARG A 45 -7.79 -5.45 -7.04
CA ARG A 45 -8.13 -4.96 -8.39
C ARG A 45 -7.02 -5.23 -9.39
N LEU A 46 -5.75 -5.04 -8.98
CA LEU A 46 -4.58 -5.37 -9.80
C LEU A 46 -4.54 -6.85 -10.17
N GLN A 47 -4.81 -7.76 -9.23
CA GLN A 47 -4.89 -9.21 -9.49
C GLN A 47 -5.88 -9.49 -10.63
N LYS A 48 -7.07 -8.92 -10.54
CA LYS A 48 -8.13 -9.09 -11.55
C LYS A 48 -7.72 -8.50 -12.90
N ASP A 49 -7.23 -7.26 -12.92
CA ASP A 49 -6.93 -6.53 -14.15
C ASP A 49 -5.65 -7.03 -14.85
N LEU A 50 -4.75 -7.66 -14.11
CA LEU A 50 -3.57 -8.37 -14.63
C LEU A 50 -3.86 -9.82 -15.02
N GLY A 51 -5.01 -10.35 -14.65
CA GLY A 51 -5.38 -11.76 -14.90
C GLY A 51 -4.50 -12.74 -14.14
N LEU A 52 -4.02 -12.37 -12.95
CA LEU A 52 -3.18 -13.24 -12.13
C LEU A 52 -3.99 -14.38 -11.54
N ARG A 53 -3.48 -15.60 -11.68
CA ARG A 53 -4.08 -16.81 -11.09
C ARG A 53 -3.70 -17.00 -9.63
N GLU A 54 -2.53 -16.50 -9.26
CA GLU A 54 -1.99 -16.58 -7.91
C GLU A 54 -2.77 -15.66 -6.97
N GLU A 55 -3.02 -16.17 -5.78
CA GLU A 55 -3.63 -15.37 -4.73
C GLU A 55 -2.68 -14.26 -4.27
N ILE A 56 -3.25 -13.10 -3.98
CA ILE A 56 -2.52 -11.97 -3.38
C ILE A 56 -2.38 -12.17 -1.88
N GLY A 57 -1.32 -11.61 -1.31
CA GLY A 57 -1.19 -11.45 0.13
C GLY A 57 -1.82 -10.14 0.61
N VAL A 58 -2.23 -10.14 1.87
CA VAL A 58 -2.66 -8.93 2.59
C VAL A 58 -1.85 -8.82 3.88
N LEU A 59 -1.22 -7.69 4.09
CA LEU A 59 -0.47 -7.38 5.29
C LEU A 59 -1.23 -6.35 6.13
N SER A 60 -1.37 -6.67 7.42
CA SER A 60 -1.86 -5.72 8.40
C SER A 60 -0.70 -5.06 9.12
N SER A 61 -0.76 -3.75 9.29
CA SER A 61 0.19 -3.00 10.09
C SER A 61 -0.21 -2.88 11.56
N SER A 62 -1.38 -3.40 11.95
CA SER A 62 -1.98 -3.15 13.26
C SER A 62 -1.17 -3.69 14.43
N MET A 63 -0.49 -4.81 14.25
CA MET A 63 0.32 -5.44 15.30
C MET A 63 1.61 -4.70 15.63
N HIS A 64 2.15 -3.94 14.69
CA HIS A 64 3.44 -3.26 14.82
C HIS A 64 3.34 -1.73 14.77
N ARG A 65 2.11 -1.18 14.87
CA ARG A 65 1.90 0.25 14.94
C ARG A 65 2.24 0.78 16.32
N ASP A 66 2.81 1.97 16.38
CA ASP A 66 3.18 2.64 17.62
C ASP A 66 1.95 3.01 18.48
N ASP A 67 0.75 3.06 17.90
CA ASP A 67 -0.53 3.37 18.55
C ASP A 67 -1.40 2.12 18.86
N PHE A 68 -0.84 0.93 18.75
CA PHE A 68 -1.57 -0.33 18.94
C PHE A 68 -2.26 -0.41 20.31
N SER A 69 -1.61 0.09 21.36
CA SER A 69 -2.14 0.09 22.73
C SER A 69 -3.39 0.96 22.91
N GLN A 70 -3.65 1.89 21.99
CA GLN A 70 -4.76 2.85 22.10
C GLN A 70 -6.01 2.45 21.32
N ARG A 71 -5.87 1.66 20.25
CA ARG A 71 -6.97 1.37 19.31
C ARG A 71 -7.52 -0.04 19.32
N GLY A 72 -6.78 -1.00 19.89
CA GLY A 72 -7.18 -2.42 19.85
C GLY A 72 -7.17 -3.01 18.42
N MET A 73 -7.53 -4.29 18.31
CA MET A 73 -7.66 -4.97 17.00
C MET A 73 -9.02 -4.66 16.37
N SER A 74 -9.01 -4.06 15.18
CA SER A 74 -10.22 -3.94 14.36
C SER A 74 -10.53 -5.29 13.70
N PRO A 75 -11.79 -5.73 13.67
CA PRO A 75 -12.19 -6.91 12.91
C PRO A 75 -11.83 -6.74 11.43
N GLY A 76 -11.14 -7.72 10.84
CA GLY A 76 -10.77 -7.74 9.42
C GLY A 76 -9.38 -7.21 9.07
N SER A 77 -8.56 -6.83 10.05
CA SER A 77 -7.18 -6.36 9.84
C SER A 77 -6.13 -7.44 10.09
N GLN A 78 -6.41 -8.67 9.72
CA GLN A 78 -5.48 -9.78 9.90
C GLN A 78 -4.59 -9.95 8.67
N THR A 79 -3.29 -10.22 8.91
CA THR A 79 -2.36 -10.61 7.84
C THR A 79 -2.75 -11.98 7.28
N VAL A 80 -2.82 -12.06 5.96
CA VAL A 80 -3.07 -13.30 5.22
C VAL A 80 -2.06 -13.41 4.09
N LEU A 81 -1.15 -14.36 4.19
CA LEU A 81 -0.17 -14.67 3.15
C LEU A 81 -0.42 -16.11 2.68
N PRO A 82 -1.15 -16.31 1.56
CA PRO A 82 -1.55 -17.65 1.10
C PRO A 82 -0.44 -18.40 0.36
N PHE A 83 0.80 -17.98 0.53
CA PHE A 83 2.00 -18.58 -0.07
C PHE A 83 3.19 -18.49 0.87
N ASP A 84 4.18 -19.34 0.67
CA ASP A 84 5.46 -19.25 1.36
C ASP A 84 6.25 -18.04 0.83
N VAL A 85 6.64 -17.14 1.73
CA VAL A 85 7.39 -15.92 1.38
C VAL A 85 8.89 -16.16 1.17
N ASN A 86 9.42 -17.31 1.62
CA ASN A 86 10.84 -17.59 1.54
C ASN A 86 11.33 -17.62 0.08
N GLY A 87 12.34 -16.82 -0.22
CA GLY A 87 12.95 -16.74 -1.54
C GLY A 87 12.07 -16.12 -2.63
N VAL A 88 10.93 -15.56 -2.29
CA VAL A 88 9.98 -14.95 -3.23
C VAL A 88 10.28 -13.45 -3.41
N HIS A 89 10.15 -12.95 -4.63
CA HIS A 89 10.15 -11.53 -4.90
C HIS A 89 8.75 -10.97 -4.66
N LEU A 90 8.65 -9.91 -3.84
CA LEU A 90 7.37 -9.32 -3.47
C LEU A 90 7.25 -7.90 -4.01
N ILE A 91 6.06 -7.56 -4.49
CA ILE A 91 5.62 -6.18 -4.71
C ILE A 91 4.57 -5.88 -3.66
N VAL A 92 4.92 -4.99 -2.73
CA VAL A 92 4.01 -4.45 -1.73
C VAL A 92 3.36 -3.21 -2.29
N VAL A 93 2.04 -3.17 -2.26
CA VAL A 93 1.23 -2.05 -2.75
C VAL A 93 0.56 -1.36 -1.58
N ASP A 94 0.66 -0.03 -1.55
CA ASP A 94 -0.06 0.83 -0.61
C ASP A 94 -0.67 2.03 -1.34
N ASP A 95 -1.63 2.69 -0.73
CA ASP A 95 -2.28 3.86 -1.31
C ASP A 95 -1.46 5.14 -1.12
N VAL A 96 -1.08 5.45 0.10
CA VAL A 96 -0.38 6.70 0.45
C VAL A 96 0.83 6.42 1.34
N LEU A 97 1.99 6.84 0.89
CA LEU A 97 3.22 6.84 1.68
C LEU A 97 3.40 8.20 2.36
N TYR A 98 3.49 8.18 3.68
CA TYR A 98 3.68 9.38 4.51
C TYR A 98 4.95 9.30 5.35
N THR A 99 4.85 8.98 6.64
CA THR A 99 5.99 8.98 7.57
C THR A 99 6.93 7.80 7.37
N GLY A 100 6.47 6.71 6.80
CA GLY A 100 7.16 5.42 6.69
C GLY A 100 6.85 4.45 7.84
N ARG A 101 6.09 4.88 8.86
CA ARG A 101 5.76 4.03 10.03
C ARG A 101 4.91 2.83 9.67
N THR A 102 3.93 2.98 8.79
CA THR A 102 3.12 1.87 8.28
C THR A 102 3.99 0.85 7.55
N ILE A 103 4.89 1.31 6.69
CA ILE A 103 5.77 0.40 5.93
C ILE A 103 6.78 -0.29 6.85
N ARG A 104 7.30 0.37 7.87
CA ARG A 104 8.12 -0.28 8.89
C ARG A 104 7.35 -1.43 9.56
N ALA A 105 6.12 -1.17 9.99
CA ALA A 105 5.26 -2.17 10.61
C ALA A 105 4.96 -3.34 9.66
N VAL A 106 4.66 -3.04 8.40
CA VAL A 106 4.42 -4.03 7.33
C VAL A 106 5.65 -4.91 7.08
N LEU A 107 6.85 -4.32 7.03
CA LEU A 107 8.09 -5.08 6.88
C LEU A 107 8.36 -5.99 8.09
N ASN A 108 8.15 -5.49 9.30
CA ASN A 108 8.27 -6.32 10.50
C ASN A 108 7.33 -7.52 10.46
N GLU A 109 6.05 -7.27 10.15
CA GLU A 109 5.04 -8.32 10.01
C GLU A 109 5.43 -9.33 8.93
N LEU A 110 5.85 -8.87 7.77
CA LEU A 110 6.25 -9.73 6.65
C LEU A 110 7.42 -10.66 7.03
N PHE A 111 8.44 -10.13 7.73
CA PHE A 111 9.61 -10.89 8.12
C PHE A 111 9.36 -11.85 9.27
N ASP A 112 8.23 -11.76 9.97
CA ASP A 112 7.76 -12.79 10.89
C ASP A 112 7.29 -14.07 10.16
N TYR A 113 6.90 -13.94 8.89
CA TYR A 113 6.46 -15.06 8.04
C TYR A 113 7.59 -15.75 7.26
N GLY A 114 8.74 -15.14 7.13
CA GLY A 114 9.88 -15.73 6.41
C GLY A 114 10.86 -14.71 5.86
N ARG A 115 11.66 -15.15 4.89
CA ARG A 115 12.73 -14.34 4.28
C ARG A 115 12.51 -14.21 2.78
N PRO A 116 11.81 -13.16 2.31
CA PRO A 116 11.67 -12.91 0.88
C PRO A 116 13.02 -12.60 0.24
N ALA A 117 13.15 -12.92 -1.05
CA ALA A 117 14.35 -12.59 -1.83
C ALA A 117 14.48 -11.08 -2.07
N SER A 118 13.35 -10.40 -2.26
CA SER A 118 13.29 -8.94 -2.34
C SER A 118 11.88 -8.44 -2.01
N VAL A 119 11.81 -7.21 -1.53
CA VAL A 119 10.55 -6.48 -1.31
C VAL A 119 10.66 -5.14 -2.00
N ARG A 120 9.75 -4.86 -2.91
CA ARG A 120 9.61 -3.56 -3.59
C ARG A 120 8.31 -2.91 -3.16
N LEU A 121 8.34 -1.60 -2.95
CA LEU A 121 7.18 -0.82 -2.54
C LEU A 121 6.68 0.04 -3.70
N MET A 122 5.40 -0.10 -4.03
CA MET A 122 4.72 0.72 -5.02
C MET A 122 3.50 1.39 -4.40
N VAL A 123 3.37 2.70 -4.59
CA VAL A 123 2.28 3.49 -4.00
C VAL A 123 1.62 4.38 -5.03
N LEU A 124 0.33 4.69 -4.83
CA LEU A 124 -0.33 5.69 -5.65
C LEU A 124 0.24 7.08 -5.39
N VAL A 125 0.37 7.45 -4.13
CA VAL A 125 0.80 8.79 -3.74
C VAL A 125 1.89 8.73 -2.68
N ASP A 126 2.98 9.43 -2.93
CA ASP A 126 3.95 9.82 -1.92
C ASP A 126 3.69 11.27 -1.50
N ARG A 127 3.24 11.49 -0.27
CA ARG A 127 2.91 12.83 0.23
C ARG A 127 4.06 13.54 0.94
N GLY A 128 5.26 12.96 0.93
CA GLY A 128 6.40 13.49 1.69
C GLY A 128 6.23 13.28 3.21
N GLY A 129 6.92 14.07 4.02
CA GLY A 129 6.78 14.05 5.47
C GLY A 129 7.39 12.81 6.15
N ARG A 130 8.44 12.24 5.57
CA ARG A 130 9.11 11.05 6.08
C ARG A 130 9.70 11.28 7.46
N GLU A 131 9.47 10.35 8.37
CA GLU A 131 10.10 10.28 9.70
C GLU A 131 11.07 9.09 9.82
N LEU A 132 10.96 8.12 8.93
CA LEU A 132 11.83 6.96 8.83
C LEU A 132 12.47 6.87 7.44
N PRO A 133 13.64 6.22 7.30
CA PRO A 133 14.35 6.10 6.02
C PRO A 133 13.69 5.07 5.10
N VAL A 134 12.46 5.35 4.69
CA VAL A 134 11.64 4.50 3.81
C VAL A 134 11.36 5.27 2.53
N GLN A 135 11.52 4.60 1.39
CA GLN A 135 11.26 5.14 0.08
C GLN A 135 10.46 4.12 -0.76
N ALA A 136 9.53 4.60 -1.57
CA ALA A 136 8.87 3.77 -2.57
C ALA A 136 9.79 3.58 -3.79
N ASP A 137 9.80 2.35 -4.35
CA ASP A 137 10.43 2.08 -5.66
C ASP A 137 9.66 2.78 -6.77
N LEU A 138 8.34 2.84 -6.63
CA LEU A 138 7.45 3.59 -7.51
C LEU A 138 6.43 4.39 -6.68
N ALA A 139 6.37 5.69 -6.91
CA ALA A 139 5.25 6.53 -6.50
C ALA A 139 4.65 7.16 -7.76
N VAL A 140 3.37 6.87 -8.04
CA VAL A 140 2.72 7.36 -9.25
C VAL A 140 2.58 8.87 -9.23
N ALA A 141 2.19 9.42 -8.07
CA ALA A 141 2.16 10.86 -7.84
C ALA A 141 2.95 11.24 -6.59
N ARG A 142 3.50 12.45 -6.60
CA ARG A 142 4.11 13.08 -5.44
C ARG A 142 3.40 14.39 -5.14
N VAL A 143 3.00 14.56 -3.89
CA VAL A 143 2.32 15.76 -3.40
C VAL A 143 2.92 16.19 -2.07
N SER A 144 2.77 17.46 -1.75
CA SER A 144 3.10 17.96 -0.42
C SER A 144 1.82 18.42 0.26
N LEU A 145 1.53 17.86 1.43
CA LEU A 145 0.35 18.20 2.21
C LEU A 145 0.76 18.63 3.61
N PRO A 146 0.06 19.61 4.21
CA PRO A 146 0.26 19.95 5.61
C PRO A 146 0.07 18.75 6.52
N ALA A 147 0.80 18.72 7.65
CA ALA A 147 0.66 17.66 8.65
C ALA A 147 -0.75 17.60 9.26
N THR A 148 -1.50 18.68 9.18
CA THR A 148 -2.91 18.76 9.64
C THR A 148 -3.91 18.10 8.69
N LYS A 149 -3.46 17.61 7.53
CA LYS A 149 -4.32 16.93 6.54
C LYS A 149 -3.94 15.47 6.42
N ALA A 150 -4.93 14.60 6.35
CA ALA A 150 -4.77 13.19 5.98
C ALA A 150 -5.33 12.98 4.58
N LEU A 151 -4.62 12.17 3.79
CA LEU A 151 -5.06 11.72 2.48
C LEU A 151 -5.38 10.22 2.58
N GLU A 152 -6.59 9.84 2.24
CA GLU A 152 -7.04 8.46 2.31
C GLU A 152 -7.68 8.02 1.00
N LEU A 153 -7.38 6.79 0.57
CA LEU A 153 -8.10 6.16 -0.52
C LEU A 153 -9.46 5.68 -0.03
N ALA A 154 -10.50 6.01 -0.78
CA ALA A 154 -11.84 5.50 -0.59
C ALA A 154 -12.24 4.62 -1.77
N ARG A 155 -13.11 3.65 -1.51
CA ARG A 155 -13.67 2.77 -2.52
C ARG A 155 -15.20 2.80 -2.41
N THR A 156 -15.86 3.01 -3.52
CA THR A 156 -17.34 2.94 -3.64
C THR A 156 -17.79 1.48 -3.78
N ASP A 157 -19.10 1.23 -3.62
CA ASP A 157 -19.67 -0.12 -3.72
C ASP A 157 -19.49 -0.73 -5.11
N ASP A 158 -19.42 0.08 -6.16
CA ASP A 158 -19.12 -0.35 -7.53
C ASP A 158 -17.61 -0.52 -7.80
N GLY A 159 -16.78 -0.36 -6.76
CA GLY A 159 -15.33 -0.61 -6.80
C GLY A 159 -14.48 0.54 -7.30
N ARG A 160 -15.05 1.72 -7.55
CA ARG A 160 -14.27 2.89 -7.99
C ARG A 160 -13.48 3.50 -6.84
N PHE A 161 -12.30 3.99 -7.16
CA PHE A 161 -11.41 4.67 -6.22
C PHE A 161 -11.61 6.20 -6.27
N SER A 162 -11.49 6.81 -5.11
CA SER A 162 -11.39 8.26 -4.94
C SER A 162 -10.49 8.59 -3.76
N PHE A 163 -9.94 9.80 -3.73
CA PHE A 163 -9.22 10.29 -2.56
C PHE A 163 -10.14 11.17 -1.71
N ARG A 164 -9.98 11.03 -0.39
CA ARG A 164 -10.59 11.92 0.61
C ARG A 164 -9.48 12.64 1.34
N LEU A 165 -9.61 13.96 1.43
CA LEU A 165 -8.75 14.79 2.26
C LEU A 165 -9.50 15.12 3.55
N GLN A 166 -8.93 14.73 4.68
CA GLN A 166 -9.52 14.93 6.00
C GLN A 166 -8.62 15.81 6.86
N ASP A 167 -9.23 16.57 7.77
CA ASP A 167 -8.47 17.27 8.79
C ASP A 167 -8.01 16.26 9.85
N GLN A 168 -6.70 16.17 10.06
CA GLN A 168 -6.15 15.47 11.22
C GLN A 168 -6.25 16.42 12.43
N MET A 169 -7.08 16.05 13.40
CA MET A 169 -7.03 16.72 14.69
C MET A 169 -5.64 16.48 15.28
N SER A 170 -4.90 17.55 15.56
CA SER A 170 -3.66 17.47 16.30
C SER A 170 -3.93 16.72 17.59
N ALA A 171 -3.26 15.59 17.79
CA ALA A 171 -3.16 15.01 19.11
C ALA A 171 -2.43 16.04 19.98
N ALA A 172 -3.15 16.64 20.89
CA ALA A 172 -2.62 17.55 21.89
C ALA A 172 -1.72 16.78 22.87
#